data_dabcf4ced50d9a40aa275e65f88e1de3
#
_entry.id   dabcf4ced50d9a40aa275e65f88e1de3
#
_cell.length_a   1.000
_cell.length_b   1.000
_cell.length_c   1.000
_cell.angle_alpha   90.00
_cell.angle_beta   90.00
_cell.angle_gamma   90.00
#
_symmetry.space_group_name_H-M   'P 1'
#
loop_
_entity.id
_entity.type
_entity.pdbx_description
1 polymer ?
#
loop_
_entity_poly.entity_id
_entity_poly.type
_entity_poly.pdbx_seq_one_letter_code
_entity_poly.pdbx_strand_id
1 'polypeptide(L)'
;RASGGDARRLLNTFELCVKASLSQSTEVVITDALVMEVVQSNAARYDKQGEQHYDIVSAFIKSLRGSDPNAAVYCGEDPMFIARRMVILASEDIGNADPNALLMATTSMQAAQMIGWPESRIILSQCAIFLACAPKSNASYVAIGAAQAKVQASGDLPVPIHLRNAPTKLMKELGYGKNYQYSH
;
A
#
# COMPACT_ATOMS: atom_id res chain seq x y z
N ARG A 1 -8.19 -8.20 -29.97
CA ARG A 1 -8.00 -9.04 -28.77
C ARG A 1 -7.41 -8.24 -27.60
N ALA A 2 -6.48 -7.31 -27.85
CA ALA A 2 -5.81 -6.50 -26.82
C ALA A 2 -6.75 -5.56 -26.02
N SER A 3 -7.91 -5.20 -26.56
CA SER A 3 -8.90 -4.36 -25.88
C SER A 3 -9.80 -5.12 -24.90
N GLY A 4 -9.79 -6.45 -24.91
CA GLY A 4 -10.65 -7.27 -24.08
C GLY A 4 -12.16 -7.02 -24.24
N GLY A 5 -12.59 -6.45 -25.39
CA GLY A 5 -13.97 -6.08 -25.67
C GLY A 5 -14.34 -4.63 -25.25
N ASP A 6 -13.43 -3.89 -24.64
CA ASP A 6 -13.64 -2.47 -24.26
C ASP A 6 -13.42 -1.55 -25.47
N ALA A 7 -14.49 -0.87 -25.91
CA ALA A 7 -14.48 0.03 -27.06
C ALA A 7 -13.58 1.28 -26.82
N ARG A 8 -13.54 1.83 -25.62
CA ARG A 8 -12.71 2.99 -25.28
C ARG A 8 -11.22 2.61 -25.35
N ARG A 9 -10.87 1.45 -24.82
CA ARG A 9 -9.52 0.91 -24.88
C ARG A 9 -9.07 0.62 -26.31
N LEU A 10 -9.98 0.13 -27.15
CA LEU A 10 -9.74 -0.07 -28.58
C LEU A 10 -9.43 1.25 -29.30
N LEU A 11 -10.27 2.27 -29.11
CA LEU A 11 -10.10 3.59 -29.74
C LEU A 11 -8.83 4.28 -29.28
N ASN A 12 -8.50 4.27 -27.99
CA ASN A 12 -7.27 4.83 -27.46
C ASN A 12 -6.02 4.13 -28.04
N THR A 13 -6.04 2.81 -28.10
CA THR A 13 -4.93 2.05 -28.72
C THR A 13 -4.77 2.38 -30.19
N PHE A 14 -5.88 2.49 -30.93
CA PHE A 14 -5.88 2.86 -32.33
C PHE A 14 -5.29 4.27 -32.54
N GLU A 15 -5.73 5.25 -31.76
CA GLU A 15 -5.20 6.62 -31.81
C GLU A 15 -3.69 6.68 -31.55
N LEU A 16 -3.20 5.88 -30.60
CA LEU A 16 -1.77 5.79 -30.30
C LEU A 16 -0.98 5.14 -31.44
N CYS A 17 -1.53 4.12 -32.11
CA CYS A 17 -0.91 3.52 -33.28
C CYS A 17 -0.82 4.51 -34.45
N VAL A 18 -1.88 5.29 -34.68
CA VAL A 18 -1.87 6.36 -35.69
C VAL A 18 -0.78 7.41 -35.40
N LYS A 19 -0.70 7.88 -34.15
CA LYS A 19 0.33 8.85 -33.74
C LYS A 19 1.74 8.29 -33.89
N ALA A 20 1.96 7.04 -33.50
CA ALA A 20 3.26 6.37 -33.65
C ALA A 20 3.65 6.15 -35.11
N SER A 21 2.71 5.81 -35.98
CA SER A 21 2.95 5.67 -37.42
C SER A 21 3.31 7.01 -38.06
N LEU A 22 2.58 8.08 -37.74
CA LEU A 22 2.83 9.44 -38.26
C LEU A 22 4.17 10.02 -37.80
N SER A 23 4.72 9.56 -36.67
CA SER A 23 6.06 9.98 -36.22
C SER A 23 7.20 9.34 -37.03
N GLN A 24 6.92 8.27 -37.75
CA GLN A 24 7.92 7.51 -38.53
C GLN A 24 7.80 7.74 -40.07
N SER A 25 6.61 8.11 -40.57
CA SER A 25 6.36 8.36 -41.97
C SER A 25 5.20 9.33 -42.20
N THR A 26 5.11 9.90 -43.41
CA THR A 26 3.99 10.77 -43.84
C THR A 26 2.71 9.99 -44.15
N GLU A 27 2.80 8.65 -44.28
CA GLU A 27 1.65 7.77 -44.48
C GLU A 27 1.38 6.95 -43.22
N VAL A 28 0.09 6.78 -42.90
CA VAL A 28 -0.33 5.96 -41.75
C VAL A 28 -0.35 4.51 -42.17
N VAL A 29 0.67 3.74 -41.73
CA VAL A 29 0.73 2.30 -41.93
C VAL A 29 0.69 1.61 -40.55
N ILE A 30 -0.41 0.95 -40.26
CA ILE A 30 -0.60 0.21 -38.99
C ILE A 30 -0.35 -1.27 -39.25
N THR A 31 0.78 -1.77 -38.76
CA THR A 31 1.15 -3.19 -38.82
C THR A 31 0.88 -3.88 -37.50
N ASP A 32 0.74 -5.20 -37.52
CA ASP A 32 0.60 -6.00 -36.28
C ASP A 32 1.77 -5.77 -35.30
N ALA A 33 2.99 -5.62 -35.83
CA ALA A 33 4.17 -5.31 -35.04
C ALA A 33 4.05 -3.97 -34.30
N LEU A 34 3.63 -2.91 -34.99
CA LEU A 34 3.38 -1.61 -34.40
C LEU A 34 2.28 -1.65 -33.34
N VAL A 35 1.20 -2.39 -33.61
CA VAL A 35 0.12 -2.59 -32.62
C VAL A 35 0.64 -3.28 -31.38
N MET A 36 1.44 -4.33 -31.52
CA MET A 36 2.02 -5.05 -30.38
C MET A 36 2.99 -4.20 -29.59
N GLU A 37 3.84 -3.41 -30.24
CA GLU A 37 4.75 -2.48 -29.61
C GLU A 37 4.00 -1.41 -28.81
N VAL A 38 2.99 -0.78 -29.42
CA VAL A 38 2.13 0.22 -28.77
C VAL A 38 1.35 -0.36 -27.61
N VAL A 39 0.80 -1.57 -27.75
CA VAL A 39 0.07 -2.26 -26.67
C VAL A 39 1.02 -2.59 -25.51
N GLN A 40 2.22 -3.11 -25.78
CA GLN A 40 3.20 -3.43 -24.76
C GLN A 40 3.74 -2.18 -24.04
N SER A 41 4.05 -1.12 -24.79
CA SER A 41 4.52 0.14 -24.20
C SER A 41 3.44 0.88 -23.40
N ASN A 42 2.16 0.68 -23.72
CA ASN A 42 1.03 1.32 -23.02
C ASN A 42 0.35 0.42 -21.99
N ALA A 43 0.65 -0.86 -21.93
CA ALA A 43 0.25 -1.71 -20.79
C ALA A 43 0.79 -1.17 -19.44
N ALA A 44 1.89 -0.40 -19.49
CA ALA A 44 2.47 0.30 -18.35
C ALA A 44 1.88 1.71 -18.10
N ARG A 45 1.07 2.27 -19.03
CA ARG A 45 0.39 3.56 -18.84
C ARG A 45 -1.01 3.33 -18.31
N TYR A 46 -1.06 2.95 -17.04
CA TYR A 46 -2.30 2.92 -16.29
C TYR A 46 -2.88 4.34 -16.15
N ASP A 47 -4.17 4.47 -16.38
CA ASP A 47 -4.92 5.66 -16.00
C ASP A 47 -4.92 5.76 -14.46
N LYS A 48 -3.97 6.53 -13.92
CA LYS A 48 -3.80 6.74 -12.46
C LYS A 48 -5.01 7.40 -11.78
N GLN A 49 -6.01 7.84 -12.55
CA GLN A 49 -7.24 8.49 -12.08
C GLN A 49 -8.50 7.69 -12.45
N GLY A 50 -8.37 6.55 -13.12
CA GLY A 50 -9.49 5.73 -13.57
C GLY A 50 -9.98 4.70 -12.56
N GLU A 51 -11.20 4.25 -12.74
CA GLU A 51 -11.89 3.25 -11.94
C GLU A 51 -11.10 1.91 -11.86
N GLN A 52 -10.40 1.54 -12.93
CA GLN A 52 -9.58 0.33 -12.99
C GLN A 52 -8.39 0.33 -12.02
N HIS A 53 -7.78 1.48 -11.75
CA HIS A 53 -6.73 1.62 -10.75
C HIS A 53 -7.23 1.23 -9.37
N TYR A 54 -8.40 1.76 -8.96
CA TYR A 54 -9.00 1.45 -7.66
C TYR A 54 -9.42 -0.02 -7.56
N ASP A 55 -9.92 -0.61 -8.63
CA ASP A 55 -10.35 -2.01 -8.66
C ASP A 55 -9.16 -2.95 -8.48
N ILE A 56 -8.05 -2.72 -9.21
CA ILE A 56 -6.85 -3.54 -9.11
C ILE A 56 -6.23 -3.44 -7.72
N VAL A 57 -6.10 -2.22 -7.18
CA VAL A 57 -5.57 -2.00 -5.85
C VAL A 57 -6.46 -2.64 -4.79
N SER A 58 -7.78 -2.52 -4.93
CA SER A 58 -8.74 -3.17 -4.04
C SER A 58 -8.62 -4.69 -4.10
N ALA A 59 -8.47 -5.26 -5.30
CA ALA A 59 -8.26 -6.69 -5.50
C ALA A 59 -6.95 -7.15 -4.86
N PHE A 60 -5.85 -6.42 -5.07
CA PHE A 60 -4.55 -6.69 -4.46
C PHE A 60 -4.63 -6.75 -2.93
N ILE A 61 -5.18 -5.73 -2.30
CA ILE A 61 -5.31 -5.68 -0.84
C ILE A 61 -6.22 -6.80 -0.32
N LYS A 62 -7.33 -7.08 -1.00
CA LYS A 62 -8.24 -8.19 -0.62
C LYS A 62 -7.56 -9.55 -0.76
N SER A 63 -6.70 -9.75 -1.77
CA SER A 63 -5.92 -10.98 -1.93
C SER A 63 -4.93 -11.18 -0.79
N LEU A 64 -4.21 -10.12 -0.39
CA LEU A 64 -3.31 -10.16 0.75
C LEU A 64 -4.05 -10.45 2.08
N ARG A 65 -5.21 -9.82 2.30
CA ARG A 65 -6.09 -10.08 3.46
C ARG A 65 -6.64 -11.50 3.46
N GLY A 66 -7.02 -12.00 2.30
CA GLY A 66 -7.53 -13.35 2.09
C GLY A 66 -6.46 -14.44 2.07
N SER A 67 -5.18 -14.08 2.30
CA SER A 67 -4.06 -15.03 2.28
C SER A 67 -3.91 -15.77 0.96
N ASP A 68 -4.16 -15.08 -0.16
CA ASP A 68 -3.94 -15.60 -1.51
C ASP A 68 -2.66 -15.00 -2.12
N PRO A 69 -1.51 -15.70 -2.02
CA PRO A 69 -0.24 -15.19 -2.54
C PRO A 69 -0.21 -15.18 -4.08
N ASN A 70 -0.95 -16.06 -4.76
CA ASN A 70 -0.96 -16.11 -6.22
C ASN A 70 -1.67 -14.90 -6.80
N ALA A 71 -2.86 -14.56 -6.30
CA ALA A 71 -3.58 -13.38 -6.72
C ALA A 71 -2.85 -12.07 -6.35
N ALA A 72 -2.17 -12.04 -5.20
CA ALA A 72 -1.40 -10.88 -4.76
C ALA A 72 -0.22 -10.55 -5.68
N VAL A 73 0.42 -11.53 -6.31
CA VAL A 73 1.54 -11.31 -7.25
C VAL A 73 1.04 -10.82 -8.62
N TYR A 74 -0.21 -11.08 -8.96
CA TYR A 74 -0.82 -10.73 -10.26
C TYR A 74 -1.36 -9.28 -10.26
N CYS A 75 -0.51 -8.31 -9.96
CA CYS A 75 -0.88 -6.90 -9.96
C CYS A 75 0.00 -6.11 -10.96
N GLY A 76 -0.63 -5.48 -11.96
CA GLY A 76 0.05 -4.69 -13.00
C GLY A 76 0.15 -3.19 -12.70
N GLU A 77 0.20 -2.79 -11.43
CA GLU A 77 0.17 -1.42 -10.97
C GLU A 77 1.59 -0.82 -10.80
N ASP A 78 1.68 0.49 -10.59
CA ASP A 78 2.94 1.19 -10.30
C ASP A 78 3.66 0.56 -9.10
N PRO A 79 4.93 0.16 -9.25
CA PRO A 79 5.66 -0.55 -8.20
C PRO A 79 5.75 0.19 -6.87
N MET A 80 5.92 1.52 -6.90
CA MET A 80 6.01 2.32 -5.68
C MET A 80 4.66 2.52 -5.01
N PHE A 81 3.58 2.50 -5.80
CA PHE A 81 2.24 2.50 -5.26
C PHE A 81 1.93 1.18 -4.54
N ILE A 82 2.25 0.04 -5.17
CA ILE A 82 2.12 -1.30 -4.55
C ILE A 82 2.93 -1.36 -3.25
N ALA A 83 4.19 -0.93 -3.27
CA ALA A 83 5.05 -0.92 -2.09
C ALA A 83 4.43 -0.14 -0.92
N ARG A 84 3.90 1.06 -1.17
CA ARG A 84 3.19 1.86 -0.15
C ARG A 84 1.97 1.14 0.41
N ARG A 85 1.18 0.48 -0.45
CA ARG A 85 0.01 -0.28 -0.02
C ARG A 85 0.38 -1.48 0.85
N MET A 86 1.50 -2.15 0.56
CA MET A 86 2.04 -3.23 1.40
C MET A 86 2.47 -2.73 2.79
N VAL A 87 3.11 -1.57 2.89
CA VAL A 87 3.46 -0.97 4.19
C VAL A 87 2.22 -0.66 5.03
N ILE A 88 1.18 -0.10 4.41
CA ILE A 88 -0.09 0.18 5.10
C ILE A 88 -0.72 -1.13 5.59
N LEU A 89 -0.86 -2.12 4.72
CA LEU A 89 -1.45 -3.42 5.06
C LEU A 89 -0.67 -4.14 6.17
N ALA A 90 0.66 -4.06 6.16
CA ALA A 90 1.49 -4.65 7.19
C ALA A 90 1.17 -4.10 8.59
N SER A 91 0.81 -2.82 8.71
CA SER A 91 0.42 -2.20 9.97
C SER A 91 -1.06 -2.39 10.29
N GLU A 92 -1.94 -2.28 9.29
CA GLU A 92 -3.39 -2.26 9.44
C GLU A 92 -3.97 -3.68 9.64
N ASP A 93 -3.52 -4.64 8.82
CA ASP A 93 -4.13 -5.97 8.72
C ASP A 93 -3.30 -7.09 9.35
N ILE A 94 -2.01 -6.88 9.60
CA ILE A 94 -1.10 -7.83 10.26
C ILE A 94 -0.73 -7.30 11.65
N GLY A 95 -0.22 -6.07 11.72
CA GLY A 95 0.10 -5.39 12.97
C GLY A 95 1.01 -6.24 13.87
N ASN A 96 0.61 -6.36 15.14
CA ASN A 96 1.37 -7.11 16.15
C ASN A 96 1.21 -8.62 16.05
N ALA A 97 0.40 -9.17 15.12
CA ALA A 97 0.37 -10.62 14.89
C ALA A 97 1.69 -11.13 14.29
N ASP A 98 2.35 -10.31 13.47
CA ASP A 98 3.72 -10.52 13.02
C ASP A 98 4.44 -9.17 12.83
N PRO A 99 5.22 -8.71 13.82
CA PRO A 99 5.95 -7.43 13.73
C PRO A 99 6.94 -7.36 12.58
N ASN A 100 7.43 -8.49 12.05
CA ASN A 100 8.33 -8.52 10.90
C ASN A 100 7.63 -8.07 9.61
N ALA A 101 6.30 -8.08 9.56
CA ALA A 101 5.54 -7.67 8.38
C ALA A 101 5.83 -6.22 8.00
N LEU A 102 5.80 -5.31 8.97
CA LEU A 102 6.12 -3.90 8.73
C LEU A 102 7.58 -3.70 8.34
N LEU A 103 8.49 -4.42 8.99
CA LEU A 103 9.92 -4.37 8.65
C LEU A 103 10.16 -4.86 7.21
N MET A 104 9.60 -6.00 6.84
CA MET A 104 9.72 -6.56 5.49
C MET A 104 9.14 -5.60 4.44
N ALA A 105 7.94 -5.06 4.66
CA ALA A 105 7.30 -4.14 3.74
C ALA A 105 8.10 -2.84 3.55
N THR A 106 8.61 -2.27 4.64
CA THR A 106 9.40 -1.02 4.61
C THR A 106 10.74 -1.26 3.90
N THR A 107 11.45 -2.33 4.24
CA THR A 107 12.73 -2.68 3.60
C THR A 107 12.54 -2.97 2.11
N SER A 108 11.48 -3.68 1.74
CA SER A 108 11.16 -3.96 0.33
C SER A 108 10.85 -2.69 -0.46
N MET A 109 10.12 -1.74 0.15
CA MET A 109 9.86 -0.44 -0.46
C MET A 109 11.16 0.35 -0.70
N GLN A 110 12.05 0.40 0.29
CA GLN A 110 13.35 1.08 0.17
C GLN A 110 14.22 0.41 -0.90
N ALA A 111 14.32 -0.91 -0.89
CA ALA A 111 15.09 -1.66 -1.88
C ALA A 111 14.53 -1.46 -3.30
N ALA A 112 13.21 -1.50 -3.48
CA ALA A 112 12.56 -1.25 -4.77
C ALA A 112 12.84 0.17 -5.28
N GLN A 113 12.88 1.15 -4.40
CA GLN A 113 13.20 2.54 -4.73
C GLN A 113 14.67 2.70 -5.16
N MET A 114 15.59 1.98 -4.51
CA MET A 114 17.03 2.05 -4.79
C MET A 114 17.40 1.35 -6.10
N ILE A 115 16.81 0.19 -6.37
CA ILE A 115 17.15 -0.67 -7.50
C ILE A 115 16.40 -0.26 -8.77
N GLY A 116 15.11 0.11 -8.62
CA GLY A 116 14.26 0.47 -9.74
C GLY A 116 13.72 -0.75 -10.51
N TRP A 117 13.02 -0.44 -11.60
CA TRP A 117 12.46 -1.43 -12.53
C TRP A 117 13.51 -1.85 -13.56
N PRO A 118 13.57 -3.14 -14.00
CA PRO A 118 12.58 -4.20 -13.74
C PRO A 118 12.84 -5.09 -12.52
N GLU A 119 13.99 -4.99 -11.86
CA GLU A 119 14.43 -5.92 -10.81
C GLU A 119 13.60 -5.80 -9.52
N SER A 120 13.06 -4.61 -9.23
CA SER A 120 12.19 -4.37 -8.06
C SER A 120 10.96 -5.28 -8.01
N ARG A 121 10.49 -5.81 -9.17
CA ARG A 121 9.39 -6.77 -9.23
C ARG A 121 9.64 -8.02 -8.38
N ILE A 122 10.90 -8.48 -8.29
CA ILE A 122 11.28 -9.67 -7.53
C ILE A 122 11.11 -9.40 -6.02
N ILE A 123 11.60 -8.25 -5.57
CA ILE A 123 11.53 -7.81 -4.18
C ILE A 123 10.08 -7.63 -3.74
N LEU A 124 9.28 -6.95 -4.58
CA LEU A 124 7.86 -6.70 -4.28
C LEU A 124 7.04 -7.99 -4.28
N SER A 125 7.34 -8.94 -5.19
CA SER A 125 6.70 -10.26 -5.22
C SER A 125 7.02 -11.05 -3.94
N GLN A 126 8.29 -11.08 -3.50
CA GLN A 126 8.68 -11.73 -2.25
C GLN A 126 7.93 -11.15 -1.06
N CYS A 127 7.85 -9.83 -0.97
CA CYS A 127 7.13 -9.12 0.08
C CYS A 127 5.63 -9.45 0.06
N ALA A 128 4.99 -9.42 -1.12
CA ALA A 128 3.57 -9.73 -1.28
C ALA A 128 3.25 -11.15 -0.79
N ILE A 129 4.07 -12.15 -1.17
CA ILE A 129 3.91 -13.53 -0.73
C ILE A 129 4.03 -13.63 0.80
N PHE A 130 5.06 -13.00 1.39
CA PHE A 130 5.25 -12.98 2.83
C PHE A 130 4.03 -12.40 3.56
N LEU A 131 3.56 -11.23 3.13
CA LEU A 131 2.39 -10.56 3.73
C LEU A 131 1.10 -11.36 3.55
N ALA A 132 0.91 -12.04 2.41
CA ALA A 132 -0.23 -12.91 2.18
C ALA A 132 -0.24 -14.09 3.17
N CYS A 133 0.91 -14.70 3.43
CA CYS A 133 1.05 -15.85 4.33
C CYS A 133 1.12 -15.48 5.82
N ALA A 134 1.40 -14.23 6.17
CA ALA A 134 1.48 -13.78 7.55
C ALA A 134 0.14 -13.89 8.29
N PRO A 135 0.11 -14.15 9.61
CA PRO A 135 -1.10 -14.09 10.41
C PRO A 135 -1.71 -12.68 10.37
N LYS A 136 -3.04 -12.61 10.43
CA LYS A 136 -3.77 -11.34 10.29
C LYS A 136 -4.32 -10.87 11.63
N SER A 137 -4.16 -9.56 11.95
CA SER A 137 -4.80 -8.89 13.08
C SER A 137 -4.93 -7.40 12.82
N ASN A 138 -6.11 -6.87 12.94
CA ASN A 138 -6.38 -5.44 12.88
C ASN A 138 -6.48 -4.79 14.25
N ALA A 139 -6.02 -5.46 15.32
CA ALA A 139 -6.17 -4.99 16.70
C ALA A 139 -5.56 -3.59 16.92
N SER A 140 -4.39 -3.31 16.32
CA SER A 140 -3.74 -2.00 16.42
C SER A 140 -4.57 -0.90 15.77
N TYR A 141 -5.15 -1.18 14.60
CA TYR A 141 -6.04 -0.25 13.89
C TYR A 141 -7.31 0.06 14.68
N VAL A 142 -7.96 -0.97 15.21
CA VAL A 142 -9.17 -0.82 16.03
C VAL A 142 -8.86 -0.08 17.32
N ALA A 143 -7.74 -0.39 17.99
CA ALA A 143 -7.34 0.24 19.25
C ALA A 143 -7.11 1.75 19.11
N ILE A 144 -6.39 2.20 18.07
CA ILE A 144 -6.16 3.64 17.87
C ILE A 144 -7.46 4.37 17.53
N GLY A 145 -8.35 3.77 16.73
CA GLY A 145 -9.67 4.32 16.43
C GLY A 145 -10.53 4.49 17.69
N ALA A 146 -10.55 3.48 18.55
CA ALA A 146 -11.27 3.53 19.83
C ALA A 146 -10.69 4.60 20.77
N ALA A 147 -9.36 4.72 20.84
CA ALA A 147 -8.71 5.76 21.63
C ALA A 147 -9.06 7.16 21.13
N GLN A 148 -9.02 7.41 19.82
CA GLN A 148 -9.40 8.68 19.22
C GLN A 148 -10.87 9.04 19.49
N ALA A 149 -11.79 8.08 19.33
CA ALA A 149 -13.20 8.27 19.64
C ALA A 149 -13.41 8.62 21.13
N LYS A 150 -12.66 7.98 22.04
CA LYS A 150 -12.70 8.27 23.47
C LYS A 150 -12.25 9.70 23.76
N VAL A 151 -11.14 10.14 23.16
CA VAL A 151 -10.65 11.53 23.33
C VAL A 151 -11.67 12.54 22.80
N GLN A 152 -12.26 12.29 21.64
CA GLN A 152 -13.30 13.17 21.09
C GLN A 152 -14.52 13.28 22.00
N ALA A 153 -14.92 12.18 22.65
CA ALA A 153 -16.08 12.14 23.51
C ALA A 153 -15.82 12.77 24.90
N SER A 154 -14.62 12.63 25.47
CA SER A 154 -14.29 13.06 26.82
C SER A 154 -13.53 14.38 26.90
N GLY A 155 -13.04 14.90 25.76
CA GLY A 155 -12.07 15.99 25.75
C GLY A 155 -10.73 15.62 26.39
N ASP A 156 -9.90 16.62 26.64
CA ASP A 156 -8.59 16.43 27.28
C ASP A 156 -8.75 16.08 28.76
N LEU A 157 -8.56 14.81 29.07
CA LEU A 157 -8.53 14.34 30.44
C LEU A 157 -7.16 14.62 31.09
N PRO A 158 -7.11 15.05 32.35
CA PRO A 158 -5.85 15.25 33.05
C PRO A 158 -5.12 13.92 33.27
N VAL A 159 -3.79 13.96 33.20
CA VAL A 159 -2.97 12.78 33.52
C VAL A 159 -3.30 12.30 34.94
N PRO A 160 -3.55 10.99 35.15
CA PRO A 160 -3.81 10.44 36.48
C PRO A 160 -2.69 10.79 37.48
N ILE A 161 -3.05 11.11 38.74
CA ILE A 161 -2.11 11.62 39.76
C ILE A 161 -0.95 10.63 39.98
N HIS A 162 -1.21 9.33 40.00
CA HIS A 162 -0.19 8.29 40.20
C HIS A 162 0.86 8.22 39.09
N LEU A 163 0.55 8.74 37.89
CA LEU A 163 1.48 8.78 36.75
C LEU A 163 2.22 10.11 36.63
N ARG A 164 1.91 11.11 37.47
CA ARG A 164 2.55 12.41 37.42
C ARG A 164 3.85 12.39 38.19
N ASN A 165 4.88 13.08 37.68
CA ASN A 165 6.11 13.31 38.40
C ASN A 165 5.90 14.25 39.59
N ALA A 166 6.62 14.01 40.69
CA ALA A 166 6.56 14.80 41.92
C ALA A 166 7.94 15.47 42.25
N PRO A 167 8.42 16.42 41.42
CA PRO A 167 9.74 17.05 41.63
C PRO A 167 9.81 17.94 42.86
N THR A 168 8.69 18.48 43.36
CA THR A 168 8.64 19.34 44.52
C THR A 168 8.02 18.65 45.74
N LYS A 169 8.32 19.18 46.94
CA LYS A 169 7.76 18.70 48.20
C LYS A 169 6.23 18.80 48.21
N LEU A 170 5.69 19.91 47.74
CA LEU A 170 4.26 20.14 47.63
C LEU A 170 3.58 19.11 46.73
N MET A 171 4.17 18.77 45.57
CA MET A 171 3.61 17.76 44.69
C MET A 171 3.59 16.34 45.32
N LYS A 172 4.61 16.02 46.15
CA LYS A 172 4.63 14.77 46.92
C LYS A 172 3.51 14.73 47.97
N GLU A 173 3.30 15.88 48.68
CA GLU A 173 2.22 16.04 49.65
C GLU A 173 0.84 15.96 48.99
N LEU A 174 0.69 16.44 47.76
CA LEU A 174 -0.53 16.31 46.93
C LEU A 174 -0.73 14.90 46.34
N GLY A 175 0.17 13.95 46.60
CA GLY A 175 0.04 12.56 46.20
C GLY A 175 0.46 12.24 44.75
N TYR A 176 1.22 13.13 44.11
CA TYR A 176 1.76 12.90 42.78
C TYR A 176 2.75 11.73 42.80
N GLY A 177 2.58 10.77 41.88
CA GLY A 177 3.38 9.54 41.77
C GLY A 177 3.10 8.51 42.87
N LYS A 178 2.15 8.77 43.81
CA LYS A 178 1.79 7.85 44.86
C LYS A 178 1.13 6.57 44.26
N ASN A 179 1.59 5.40 44.69
CA ASN A 179 1.15 4.11 44.23
C ASN A 179 1.52 3.78 42.77
N TYR A 180 2.49 4.50 42.19
CA TYR A 180 3.04 4.08 40.91
C TYR A 180 3.75 2.72 41.09
N GLN A 181 3.32 1.75 40.30
CA GLN A 181 3.94 0.41 40.28
C GLN A 181 4.98 0.37 39.17
N TYR A 182 6.23 0.18 39.58
CA TYR A 182 7.34 -0.03 38.65
C TYR A 182 7.37 -1.51 38.27
N SER A 183 7.35 -1.81 36.94
CA SER A 183 7.14 -3.16 36.43
C SER A 183 8.42 -4.02 36.36
N HIS A 184 9.57 -3.52 36.87
CA HIS A 184 10.86 -4.23 36.86
C HIS A 184 11.30 -4.61 38.27
#